data_9f1c7ce60eb0f1b533f8465d96aa6a60
#
_entry.id   9f1c7ce60eb0f1b533f8465d96aa6a60
#
_cell.length_a   1.000
_cell.length_b   1.000
_cell.length_c   1.000
_cell.angle_alpha   90.00
_cell.angle_beta   90.00
_cell.angle_gamma   90.00
#
_symmetry.space_group_name_H-M   'P 1'
#
loop_
_entity.id
_entity.type
_entity.pdbx_description
1 polymer ?
#
loop_
_entity_poly.entity_id
_entity_poly.type
_entity_poly.pdbx_seq_one_letter_code
_entity_poly.pdbx_strand_id
1 'polypeptide(L)'
;VLAVVAAPAGVLRALCVGNACDQRTQTQATIPFCSLPGGLREQIANGFREGRSPDVLAVARDSAVFTEAGGLRVPWPATATSTDARVPLVFAGPGVDGGARLPDGVPLDGVAPTVADIVGLDRPFPEVRSGAAIEGVAASPLPVADAGRPGLVVLVAWKGMGSAELEDLPDDWPFLASLMEEGAGTLEAVTGSLPLDPAATMTTLGTGGLPSQHGVTGAFVRNDDGVVTPAFGPDAPVHIIATLADDLEEAEPRTLVGLVGSERSDRGLIGGGWYEGQEPVDVVLGDPDAAPLAVETRLAAGYGADDRTDVLGVALQGRVGSLDRWTRRIVTAARRATDGDVVVVVAGTGTWERSRLAVPASDAVAEVEDAVPGGRPVVAAEVAGGLFLDQAVLTEQTVTGQVVVDTLLRSETPDGETMFVDAFQGFAVSFARYC
;
A
#
# COMPACT_ATOMS: atom_id res chain seq x y z
N VAL A 1 5.79 35.90 -5.22
CA VAL A 1 5.61 34.51 -5.63
C VAL A 1 6.44 34.30 -6.91
N LEU A 2 7.66 33.80 -6.77
CA LEU A 2 8.49 33.38 -7.88
C LEU A 2 8.58 31.85 -7.82
N ALA A 3 7.74 31.19 -8.60
CA ALA A 3 7.90 29.78 -8.88
C ALA A 3 9.23 29.61 -9.66
N VAL A 4 10.24 29.02 -9.04
CA VAL A 4 11.43 28.56 -9.75
C VAL A 4 11.06 27.24 -10.41
N VAL A 5 10.53 27.30 -11.61
CA VAL A 5 10.39 26.15 -12.48
C VAL A 5 11.79 25.73 -12.88
N ALA A 6 12.21 24.53 -12.50
CA ALA A 6 13.44 23.92 -12.99
C ALA A 6 13.31 23.68 -14.49
N ALA A 7 13.84 24.59 -15.31
CA ALA A 7 13.94 24.42 -16.74
C ALA A 7 15.18 23.55 -17.08
N PRO A 8 15.14 22.71 -18.12
CA PRO A 8 16.30 21.94 -18.53
C PRO A 8 17.48 22.84 -18.82
N ALA A 9 18.70 22.35 -18.56
CA ALA A 9 19.96 23.10 -18.52
C ALA A 9 20.27 24.05 -19.71
N GLY A 10 19.54 23.95 -20.80
CA GLY A 10 19.64 24.84 -21.96
C GLY A 10 18.82 26.14 -21.85
N VAL A 11 17.85 26.24 -20.96
CA VAL A 11 16.93 27.39 -20.87
C VAL A 11 17.38 28.39 -19.80
N LEU A 12 18.17 27.98 -18.80
CA LEU A 12 18.70 28.84 -17.73
C LEU A 12 19.72 29.87 -18.20
N ARG A 13 20.29 29.75 -19.43
CA ARG A 13 21.20 30.75 -20.00
C ARG A 13 20.52 32.07 -20.39
N ALA A 14 19.20 32.14 -20.48
CA ALA A 14 18.46 33.30 -20.94
C ALA A 14 18.06 34.29 -19.81
N LEU A 15 18.25 33.95 -18.54
CA LEU A 15 17.82 34.77 -17.42
C LEU A 15 18.96 35.51 -16.66
N CYS A 16 20.19 35.35 -17.10
CA CYS A 16 21.32 36.11 -16.55
C CYS A 16 21.50 37.45 -17.30
N VAL A 17 21.05 38.52 -16.72
CA VAL A 17 21.29 39.88 -17.26
C VAL A 17 22.44 40.51 -16.43
N GLY A 18 23.62 40.63 -17.05
CA GLY A 18 24.79 41.29 -16.52
C GLY A 18 25.98 40.40 -16.14
N ASN A 19 27.17 40.96 -16.00
CA ASN A 19 28.46 40.29 -15.75
C ASN A 19 28.63 39.63 -14.35
N ALA A 20 27.54 39.27 -13.68
CA ALA A 20 27.58 38.72 -12.33
C ALA A 20 27.39 37.20 -12.26
N CYS A 21 27.30 36.50 -13.42
CA CYS A 21 27.27 35.05 -13.43
C CYS A 21 28.70 34.51 -13.48
N ASP A 22 29.34 34.39 -12.31
CA ASP A 22 30.63 33.71 -12.21
C ASP A 22 30.39 32.19 -12.46
N GLN A 23 30.96 31.69 -13.57
CA GLN A 23 30.81 30.31 -14.01
C GLN A 23 31.46 29.28 -13.07
N ARG A 24 32.07 29.68 -11.96
CA ARG A 24 32.84 28.80 -11.08
C ARG A 24 32.06 28.29 -9.85
N THR A 25 30.84 28.76 -9.63
CA THR A 25 30.02 28.34 -8.48
C THR A 25 28.55 28.05 -8.86
N GLN A 26 28.32 27.44 -10.01
CA GLN A 26 27.06 26.71 -10.17
C GLN A 26 27.20 25.40 -9.40
N THR A 27 27.02 25.45 -8.08
CA THR A 27 26.54 24.30 -7.35
C THR A 27 25.22 23.94 -8.02
N GLN A 28 25.21 22.86 -8.74
CA GLN A 28 23.98 22.29 -9.28
C GLN A 28 23.06 22.12 -8.08
N ALA A 29 21.98 22.93 -8.01
CA ALA A 29 20.98 22.76 -6.97
C ALA A 29 20.44 21.35 -7.13
N THR A 30 20.89 20.43 -6.30
CA THR A 30 20.39 19.06 -6.28
C THR A 30 18.94 19.15 -5.79
N ILE A 31 18.01 18.65 -6.58
CA ILE A 31 16.65 18.42 -6.08
C ILE A 31 16.79 17.28 -5.07
N PRO A 32 16.45 17.46 -3.78
CA PRO A 32 16.70 16.45 -2.74
C PRO A 32 16.25 15.07 -3.16
N PHE A 33 15.00 14.92 -3.59
CA PHE A 33 14.45 13.66 -4.09
C PHE A 33 15.32 12.97 -5.17
N CYS A 34 15.95 13.73 -6.07
CA CYS A 34 16.81 13.21 -7.13
C CYS A 34 18.14 12.61 -6.63
N SER A 35 18.51 12.88 -5.39
CA SER A 35 19.72 12.30 -4.77
C SER A 35 19.53 10.83 -4.38
N LEU A 36 18.29 10.38 -4.21
CA LEU A 36 17.97 9.02 -3.83
C LEU A 36 18.27 8.00 -4.94
N PRO A 37 18.56 6.72 -4.59
CA PRO A 37 18.71 5.64 -5.56
C PRO A 37 17.49 5.50 -6.48
N GLY A 38 17.70 5.14 -7.76
CA GLY A 38 16.66 5.10 -8.78
C GLY A 38 15.45 4.23 -8.42
N GLY A 39 15.69 3.00 -7.92
CA GLY A 39 14.60 2.11 -7.51
C GLY A 39 13.80 2.64 -6.33
N LEU A 40 14.46 3.33 -5.37
CA LEU A 40 13.79 3.97 -4.26
C LEU A 40 12.90 5.13 -4.74
N ARG A 41 13.41 5.96 -5.64
CA ARG A 41 12.64 7.05 -6.22
C ARG A 41 11.38 6.55 -6.95
N GLU A 42 11.52 5.46 -7.69
CA GLU A 42 10.41 4.82 -8.39
C GLU A 42 9.34 4.33 -7.41
N GLN A 43 9.73 3.62 -6.36
CA GLN A 43 8.80 3.14 -5.34
C GLN A 43 8.10 4.29 -4.61
N ILE A 44 8.81 5.38 -4.27
CA ILE A 44 8.21 6.57 -3.68
C ILE A 44 7.24 7.24 -4.67
N ALA A 45 7.62 7.35 -5.95
CA ALA A 45 6.75 7.91 -6.97
C ALA A 45 5.48 7.07 -7.18
N ASN A 46 5.59 5.77 -7.12
CA ASN A 46 4.46 4.84 -7.16
C ASN A 46 3.53 4.99 -5.96
N GLY A 47 4.07 5.33 -4.79
CA GLY A 47 3.33 5.58 -3.56
C GLY A 47 2.69 6.96 -3.45
N PHE A 48 3.07 7.90 -4.33
CA PHE A 48 2.70 9.31 -4.21
C PHE A 48 1.59 9.71 -5.20
N ARG A 49 0.58 10.40 -4.68
CA ARG A 49 -0.47 11.08 -5.46
C ARG A 49 -0.62 12.52 -5.01
N GLU A 50 -0.38 13.47 -5.92
CA GLU A 50 -0.59 14.88 -5.64
C GLU A 50 -2.05 15.14 -5.20
N GLY A 51 -2.21 15.95 -4.16
CA GLY A 51 -3.49 16.25 -3.56
C GLY A 51 -4.05 15.18 -2.60
N ARG A 52 -3.39 14.02 -2.46
CA ARG A 52 -3.79 12.93 -1.57
C ARG A 52 -2.72 12.57 -0.56
N SER A 53 -1.45 12.61 -0.98
CA SER A 53 -0.27 12.25 -0.19
C SER A 53 0.17 13.36 0.76
N PRO A 54 1.03 13.05 1.74
CA PRO A 54 1.65 14.02 2.62
C PRO A 54 2.34 15.18 1.88
N ASP A 55 2.35 16.34 2.52
CA ASP A 55 2.99 17.56 1.97
C ASP A 55 4.51 17.49 2.03
N VAL A 56 5.04 16.80 3.05
CA VAL A 56 6.47 16.55 3.23
C VAL A 56 6.68 15.04 3.40
N LEU A 57 7.62 14.52 2.65
CA LEU A 57 8.10 13.15 2.75
C LEU A 57 9.51 13.16 3.34
N ALA A 58 9.80 12.16 4.18
CA ALA A 58 11.10 11.99 4.81
C ALA A 58 11.53 10.52 4.71
N VAL A 59 12.79 10.32 4.34
CA VAL A 59 13.41 8.99 4.25
C VAL A 59 14.34 8.83 5.44
N ALA A 60 13.95 7.96 6.36
CA ALA A 60 14.74 7.68 7.55
C ALA A 60 16.10 7.08 7.18
N ARG A 61 17.10 7.32 8.02
CA ARG A 61 18.39 6.62 7.93
C ARG A 61 18.18 5.15 8.26
N ASP A 62 18.89 4.28 7.57
CA ASP A 62 18.93 2.84 7.89
C ASP A 62 19.23 2.65 9.40
N SER A 63 18.43 1.85 10.07
CA SER A 63 18.39 1.65 11.53
C SER A 63 17.58 2.64 12.37
N ALA A 64 17.07 3.75 11.85
CA ALA A 64 16.17 4.64 12.57
C ALA A 64 14.71 4.36 12.16
N VAL A 65 13.84 4.17 13.14
CA VAL A 65 12.40 3.97 12.89
C VAL A 65 11.60 4.93 13.75
N PHE A 66 10.67 5.61 13.14
CA PHE A 66 9.76 6.53 13.81
C PHE A 66 8.53 5.77 14.29
N THR A 67 8.32 5.74 15.60
CA THR A 67 7.19 5.03 16.22
C THR A 67 6.90 5.53 17.61
N GLU A 68 5.63 5.68 17.94
CA GLU A 68 5.14 5.88 19.30
C GLU A 68 5.13 4.55 20.10
N ALA A 69 5.18 3.41 19.45
CA ALA A 69 5.26 2.13 20.11
C ALA A 69 6.68 1.92 20.61
N GLY A 70 6.90 1.93 21.92
CA GLY A 70 8.19 1.62 22.55
C GLY A 70 8.64 0.16 22.37
N GLY A 71 8.39 -0.43 21.20
CA GLY A 71 8.69 -1.80 20.83
C GLY A 71 9.86 -1.91 19.89
N LEU A 72 10.61 -3.00 19.99
CA LEU A 72 11.75 -3.32 19.12
C LEU A 72 11.35 -3.71 17.69
N ARG A 73 10.07 -3.74 17.35
CA ARG A 73 9.55 -4.09 16.03
C ARG A 73 8.53 -3.06 15.60
N VAL A 74 8.77 -2.46 14.47
CA VAL A 74 7.91 -1.44 13.87
C VAL A 74 7.43 -1.93 12.52
N PRO A 75 6.10 -1.96 12.30
CA PRO A 75 5.58 -2.27 10.98
C PRO A 75 6.00 -1.18 9.98
N TRP A 76 6.33 -1.61 8.77
CA TRP A 76 6.66 -0.79 7.60
C TRP A 76 7.58 0.40 7.86
N PRO A 77 8.86 0.19 7.92
CA PRO A 77 9.81 1.29 7.96
C PRO A 77 9.71 2.12 6.68
N ALA A 78 9.86 3.42 6.84
CA ALA A 78 10.02 4.31 5.69
C ALA A 78 11.38 4.10 4.98
N THR A 79 12.26 3.27 5.54
CA THR A 79 13.52 2.92 4.93
C THR A 79 13.30 1.97 3.78
N ALA A 80 13.77 2.39 2.65
CA ALA A 80 13.65 1.63 1.43
C ALA A 80 14.94 0.91 1.13
N THR A 81 15.04 -0.31 1.56
CA THR A 81 15.85 -1.26 0.84
C THR A 81 14.92 -2.16 0.03
N SER A 82 15.32 -2.58 -1.17
CA SER A 82 14.51 -3.46 -2.01
C SER A 82 14.21 -4.80 -1.32
N THR A 83 15.00 -5.18 -0.30
CA THR A 83 14.82 -6.39 0.50
C THR A 83 13.68 -6.27 1.50
N ASP A 84 13.39 -5.07 2.01
CA ASP A 84 12.36 -4.86 3.02
C ASP A 84 10.95 -4.82 2.42
N ALA A 85 10.86 -4.67 1.10
CA ALA A 85 9.61 -4.66 0.35
C ALA A 85 9.17 -6.05 -0.15
N ARG A 86 9.93 -7.12 0.14
CA ARG A 86 9.54 -8.49 -0.24
C ARG A 86 8.44 -9.03 0.66
N VAL A 87 7.43 -9.63 0.03
CA VAL A 87 6.27 -10.18 0.72
C VAL A 87 5.90 -11.56 0.18
N PRO A 88 5.30 -12.43 0.99
CA PRO A 88 4.73 -13.68 0.50
C PRO A 88 3.53 -13.39 -0.41
N LEU A 89 3.39 -14.18 -1.47
CA LEU A 89 2.22 -14.18 -2.35
C LEU A 89 1.92 -15.61 -2.79
N VAL A 90 0.66 -16.03 -2.61
CA VAL A 90 0.19 -17.38 -2.98
C VAL A 90 -1.18 -17.29 -3.61
N PHE A 91 -1.38 -18.06 -4.69
CA PHE A 91 -2.68 -18.34 -5.30
C PHE A 91 -2.93 -19.83 -5.20
N ALA A 92 -4.13 -20.26 -4.82
CA ALA A 92 -4.52 -21.66 -4.75
C ALA A 92 -6.00 -21.84 -5.08
N GLY A 93 -6.35 -22.93 -5.70
CA GLY A 93 -7.73 -23.28 -6.04
C GLY A 93 -7.96 -23.59 -7.51
N PRO A 94 -9.21 -23.77 -7.94
CA PRO A 94 -9.56 -24.02 -9.33
C PRO A 94 -9.03 -22.92 -10.27
N GLY A 95 -8.48 -23.33 -11.40
CA GLY A 95 -7.93 -22.41 -12.40
C GLY A 95 -6.51 -21.90 -12.09
N VAL A 96 -5.91 -22.31 -10.97
CA VAL A 96 -4.51 -22.03 -10.64
C VAL A 96 -3.63 -23.21 -11.06
N ASP A 97 -2.48 -22.91 -11.67
CA ASP A 97 -1.50 -23.93 -12.07
C ASP A 97 -0.73 -24.44 -10.84
N GLY A 98 -0.98 -25.71 -10.47
CA GLY A 98 -0.46 -26.29 -9.23
C GLY A 98 1.04 -26.51 -9.26
N GLY A 99 1.74 -26.11 -8.18
CA GLY A 99 3.18 -26.23 -8.02
C GLY A 99 3.99 -25.22 -8.83
N ALA A 100 3.36 -24.19 -9.39
CA ALA A 100 4.04 -23.14 -10.13
C ALA A 100 4.79 -22.21 -9.16
N ARG A 101 6.07 -21.98 -9.44
CA ARG A 101 6.85 -20.94 -8.78
C ARG A 101 6.67 -19.63 -9.53
N LEU A 102 6.19 -18.61 -8.83
CA LEU A 102 6.08 -17.27 -9.41
C LEU A 102 7.46 -16.64 -9.65
N PRO A 103 7.59 -15.75 -10.64
CA PRO A 103 8.82 -15.00 -10.86
C PRO A 103 9.24 -14.19 -9.62
N ASP A 104 10.54 -14.05 -9.42
CA ASP A 104 11.08 -13.17 -8.38
C ASP A 104 10.74 -11.69 -8.70
N GLY A 105 10.35 -10.93 -7.69
CA GLY A 105 10.03 -9.50 -7.86
C GLY A 105 8.66 -9.23 -8.49
N VAL A 106 7.77 -10.23 -8.56
CA VAL A 106 6.40 -10.02 -9.05
C VAL A 106 5.67 -8.98 -8.18
N PRO A 107 5.09 -7.93 -8.78
CA PRO A 107 4.46 -6.87 -8.03
C PRO A 107 3.03 -7.22 -7.61
N LEU A 108 2.60 -6.70 -6.44
CA LEU A 108 1.26 -6.97 -5.89
C LEU A 108 0.11 -6.38 -6.71
N ASP A 109 0.35 -5.37 -7.54
CA ASP A 109 -0.67 -4.86 -8.46
C ASP A 109 -1.09 -5.87 -9.54
N GLY A 110 -0.30 -6.94 -9.75
CA GLY A 110 -0.66 -8.08 -10.57
C GLY A 110 -1.75 -8.98 -9.98
N VAL A 111 -2.09 -8.85 -8.69
CA VAL A 111 -3.03 -9.79 -8.01
C VAL A 111 -4.45 -9.69 -8.57
N ALA A 112 -5.05 -8.49 -8.58
CA ALA A 112 -6.41 -8.32 -9.07
C ALA A 112 -6.59 -8.71 -10.56
N PRO A 113 -5.67 -8.33 -11.49
CA PRO A 113 -5.73 -8.84 -12.86
C PRO A 113 -5.61 -10.35 -12.97
N THR A 114 -4.74 -10.99 -12.17
CA THR A 114 -4.58 -12.45 -12.16
C THR A 114 -5.86 -13.15 -11.70
N VAL A 115 -6.49 -12.67 -10.64
CA VAL A 115 -7.77 -13.23 -10.17
C VAL A 115 -8.85 -12.99 -11.20
N ALA A 116 -8.89 -11.83 -11.86
CA ALA A 116 -9.84 -11.56 -12.94
C ALA A 116 -9.71 -12.58 -14.08
N ASP A 117 -8.48 -12.93 -14.48
CA ASP A 117 -8.24 -13.96 -15.50
C ASP A 117 -8.72 -15.34 -15.02
N ILE A 118 -8.45 -15.71 -13.76
CA ILE A 118 -8.89 -16.99 -13.19
C ILE A 118 -10.43 -17.11 -13.18
N VAL A 119 -11.13 -16.03 -12.80
CA VAL A 119 -12.60 -16.03 -12.74
C VAL A 119 -13.24 -15.67 -14.09
N GLY A 120 -12.45 -15.42 -15.13
CA GLY A 120 -12.94 -15.06 -16.47
C GLY A 120 -13.69 -13.72 -16.50
N LEU A 121 -13.24 -12.75 -15.71
CA LEU A 121 -13.77 -11.38 -15.69
C LEU A 121 -12.97 -10.49 -16.64
N ASP A 122 -13.64 -9.92 -17.63
CA ASP A 122 -13.08 -8.86 -18.47
C ASP A 122 -13.26 -7.52 -17.76
N ARG A 123 -12.20 -7.05 -17.10
CA ARG A 123 -12.24 -5.82 -16.30
C ARG A 123 -12.26 -4.58 -17.18
N PRO A 124 -13.15 -3.59 -16.90
CA PRO A 124 -13.19 -2.35 -17.66
C PRO A 124 -11.93 -1.50 -17.41
N PHE A 125 -11.52 -0.73 -18.42
CA PHE A 125 -10.44 0.26 -18.34
C PHE A 125 -9.10 -0.31 -17.81
N PRO A 126 -8.56 -1.40 -18.38
CA PRO A 126 -7.29 -1.96 -17.94
C PRO A 126 -6.13 -0.97 -18.01
N GLU A 127 -6.17 0.01 -18.91
CA GLU A 127 -5.14 1.02 -19.13
C GLU A 127 -4.96 2.02 -17.97
N VAL A 128 -5.91 2.11 -17.03
CA VAL A 128 -5.76 2.98 -15.85
C VAL A 128 -5.00 2.31 -14.71
N ARG A 129 -4.67 1.03 -14.86
CA ARG A 129 -3.96 0.21 -13.86
C ARG A 129 -2.57 -0.15 -14.35
N SER A 130 -1.60 -0.20 -13.44
CA SER A 130 -0.23 -0.68 -13.75
C SER A 130 -0.14 -2.19 -13.82
N GLY A 131 -0.97 -2.88 -13.01
CA GLY A 131 -0.91 -4.33 -12.88
C GLY A 131 -1.36 -5.08 -14.13
N ALA A 132 -0.60 -6.11 -14.46
CA ALA A 132 -0.94 -7.13 -15.45
C ALA A 132 -1.06 -8.49 -14.76
N ALA A 133 -1.83 -9.41 -15.35
CA ALA A 133 -1.91 -10.76 -14.83
C ALA A 133 -0.52 -11.42 -14.75
N ILE A 134 -0.27 -12.11 -13.64
CA ILE A 134 1.02 -12.75 -13.36
C ILE A 134 1.13 -14.03 -14.22
N GLU A 135 2.16 -14.07 -15.04
CA GLU A 135 2.39 -15.24 -15.89
C GLU A 135 2.60 -16.52 -15.07
N GLY A 136 2.00 -17.63 -15.52
CA GLY A 136 2.14 -18.95 -14.92
C GLY A 136 1.25 -19.19 -13.70
N VAL A 137 0.35 -18.26 -13.34
CA VAL A 137 -0.63 -18.48 -12.27
C VAL A 137 -1.91 -19.11 -12.83
N ALA A 138 -2.54 -18.45 -13.80
CA ALA A 138 -3.72 -18.99 -14.42
C ALA A 138 -3.34 -20.19 -15.27
N ALA A 139 -3.88 -21.37 -14.96
CA ALA A 139 -3.87 -22.49 -15.87
C ALA A 139 -4.52 -22.04 -17.20
N SER A 140 -3.92 -22.43 -18.34
CA SER A 140 -4.38 -22.05 -19.70
C SER A 140 -5.90 -21.88 -19.75
N PRO A 141 -6.39 -20.83 -20.46
CA PRO A 141 -7.75 -20.38 -20.30
C PRO A 141 -8.70 -21.55 -20.26
N LEU A 142 -9.36 -21.73 -19.12
CA LEU A 142 -10.44 -22.69 -19.02
C LEU A 142 -11.37 -22.40 -20.19
N PRO A 143 -11.74 -23.39 -21.03
CA PRO A 143 -12.74 -23.14 -22.03
C PRO A 143 -13.96 -22.62 -21.27
N VAL A 144 -14.30 -21.37 -21.45
CA VAL A 144 -15.35 -20.62 -20.74
C VAL A 144 -16.75 -21.31 -20.80
N ALA A 145 -16.85 -22.39 -21.54
CA ALA A 145 -18.11 -23.09 -21.79
C ALA A 145 -18.43 -24.26 -20.83
N ASP A 146 -17.45 -24.89 -20.16
CA ASP A 146 -17.70 -26.17 -19.46
C ASP A 146 -17.12 -26.30 -18.03
N ALA A 147 -16.25 -25.42 -17.58
CA ALA A 147 -15.83 -25.32 -16.16
C ALA A 147 -16.40 -24.03 -15.61
N GLY A 148 -17.38 -24.14 -14.70
CA GLY A 148 -17.99 -22.98 -14.05
C GLY A 148 -16.92 -22.06 -13.44
N ARG A 149 -17.19 -20.75 -13.40
CA ARG A 149 -16.36 -19.81 -12.65
C ARG A 149 -16.31 -20.24 -11.20
N PRO A 150 -15.19 -20.05 -10.48
CA PRO A 150 -15.17 -20.30 -9.04
C PRO A 150 -16.29 -19.56 -8.32
N GLY A 151 -17.04 -20.25 -7.46
CA GLY A 151 -18.14 -19.64 -6.71
C GLY A 151 -17.68 -18.63 -5.66
N LEU A 152 -16.40 -18.70 -5.25
CA LEU A 152 -15.86 -17.81 -4.22
C LEU A 152 -14.41 -17.43 -4.49
N VAL A 153 -14.10 -16.15 -4.27
CA VAL A 153 -12.73 -15.63 -4.15
C VAL A 153 -12.50 -15.19 -2.71
N VAL A 154 -11.46 -15.70 -2.06
CA VAL A 154 -11.03 -15.28 -0.72
C VAL A 154 -9.67 -14.61 -0.84
N LEU A 155 -9.64 -13.30 -0.58
CA LEU A 155 -8.42 -12.49 -0.56
C LEU A 155 -7.97 -12.30 0.90
N VAL A 156 -6.86 -12.93 1.29
CA VAL A 156 -6.30 -12.85 2.65
C VAL A 156 -5.07 -11.95 2.63
N ALA A 157 -5.15 -10.82 3.31
CA ALA A 157 -4.02 -9.92 3.52
C ALA A 157 -3.42 -10.15 4.92
N TRP A 158 -2.12 -10.44 4.98
CA TRP A 158 -1.34 -10.51 6.22
C TRP A 158 -0.72 -9.13 6.46
N LYS A 159 -1.40 -8.31 7.28
CA LYS A 159 -1.03 -6.91 7.53
C LYS A 159 0.35 -6.79 8.19
N GLY A 160 1.21 -6.01 7.54
CA GLY A 160 2.57 -5.74 8.02
C GLY A 160 3.48 -6.99 8.02
N MET A 161 3.13 -8.04 7.29
CA MET A 161 3.94 -9.26 7.20
C MET A 161 4.72 -9.29 5.90
N GLY A 162 6.04 -9.47 6.00
CA GLY A 162 6.96 -9.61 4.90
C GLY A 162 7.61 -10.98 4.86
N SER A 163 8.44 -11.21 3.85
CA SER A 163 9.13 -12.48 3.67
C SER A 163 10.24 -12.72 4.69
N ALA A 164 10.88 -11.65 5.15
CA ALA A 164 11.94 -11.75 6.17
C ALA A 164 11.44 -12.38 7.48
N GLU A 165 10.20 -12.06 7.90
CA GLU A 165 9.60 -12.67 9.09
C GLU A 165 9.34 -14.17 8.93
N LEU A 166 8.99 -14.60 7.71
CA LEU A 166 8.77 -16.01 7.41
C LEU A 166 10.11 -16.76 7.35
N GLU A 167 11.13 -16.16 6.74
CA GLU A 167 12.48 -16.71 6.68
C GLU A 167 13.11 -16.87 8.08
N ASP A 168 12.86 -15.92 8.99
CA ASP A 168 13.30 -15.98 10.38
C ASP A 168 12.57 -17.08 11.20
N LEU A 169 11.37 -17.48 10.80
CA LEU A 169 10.48 -18.40 11.52
C LEU A 169 9.93 -19.52 10.59
N PRO A 170 10.81 -20.33 9.98
CA PRO A 170 10.40 -21.28 8.93
C PRO A 170 9.42 -22.37 9.40
N ASP A 171 9.38 -22.67 10.67
CA ASP A 171 8.51 -23.69 11.26
C ASP A 171 7.11 -23.16 11.63
N ASP A 172 6.90 -21.83 11.57
CA ASP A 172 5.67 -21.19 12.05
C ASP A 172 4.57 -21.02 10.98
N TRP A 173 4.85 -21.36 9.71
CA TRP A 173 3.91 -21.17 8.59
C TRP A 173 3.73 -22.41 7.68
N PRO A 174 3.53 -23.61 8.27
CA PRO A 174 3.44 -24.86 7.50
C PRO A 174 2.21 -24.91 6.57
N PHE A 175 1.13 -24.21 6.90
CA PHE A 175 -0.05 -24.18 6.04
C PHE A 175 0.16 -23.31 4.81
N LEU A 176 0.76 -22.12 4.96
CA LEU A 176 1.12 -21.28 3.82
C LEU A 176 2.09 -22.01 2.89
N ALA A 177 3.10 -22.71 3.44
CA ALA A 177 4.02 -23.53 2.66
C ALA A 177 3.25 -24.61 1.85
N SER A 178 2.28 -25.28 2.46
CA SER A 178 1.45 -26.27 1.75
C SER A 178 0.60 -25.65 0.65
N LEU A 179 0.09 -24.43 0.85
CA LEU A 179 -0.64 -23.70 -0.21
C LEU A 179 0.29 -23.31 -1.38
N MET A 180 1.54 -22.97 -1.10
CA MET A 180 2.54 -22.67 -2.15
C MET A 180 2.90 -23.91 -2.96
N GLU A 181 2.95 -25.09 -2.32
CA GLU A 181 3.18 -26.38 -3.00
C GLU A 181 1.96 -26.84 -3.82
N GLU A 182 0.75 -26.58 -3.33
CA GLU A 182 -0.51 -26.93 -3.99
C GLU A 182 -0.83 -26.00 -5.17
N GLY A 183 -0.58 -24.71 -5.02
CA GLY A 183 -0.93 -23.65 -5.98
C GLY A 183 0.30 -23.01 -6.61
N ALA A 184 0.23 -21.71 -6.82
CA ALA A 184 1.33 -20.89 -7.34
C ALA A 184 1.77 -19.89 -6.29
N GLY A 185 3.06 -19.87 -5.90
CA GLY A 185 3.51 -19.02 -4.82
C GLY A 185 4.96 -18.58 -4.87
N THR A 186 5.28 -17.52 -4.11
CA THR A 186 6.63 -16.99 -3.93
C THR A 186 6.77 -16.25 -2.59
N LEU A 187 7.99 -16.18 -2.07
CA LEU A 187 8.39 -15.23 -1.02
C LEU A 187 9.07 -13.97 -1.58
N GLU A 188 9.17 -13.86 -2.89
CA GLU A 188 9.90 -12.80 -3.59
C GLU A 188 8.98 -11.78 -4.27
N ALA A 189 7.68 -11.76 -3.93
CA ALA A 189 6.79 -10.71 -4.42
C ALA A 189 7.16 -9.35 -3.79
N VAL A 190 6.83 -8.25 -4.47
CA VAL A 190 7.16 -6.89 -4.01
C VAL A 190 5.91 -6.02 -3.96
N THR A 191 5.87 -5.10 -3.00
CA THR A 191 4.76 -4.15 -2.86
C THR A 191 4.70 -3.13 -4.00
N GLY A 192 5.85 -2.82 -4.59
CA GLY A 192 5.97 -1.89 -5.73
C GLY A 192 5.89 -0.41 -5.38
N SER A 193 5.55 -0.05 -4.15
CA SER A 193 5.39 1.34 -3.69
C SER A 193 5.88 1.57 -2.27
N LEU A 194 6.22 2.82 -1.94
CA LEU A 194 6.60 3.28 -0.61
C LEU A 194 5.86 4.58 -0.27
N PRO A 195 5.60 4.84 1.03
CA PRO A 195 5.89 3.98 2.19
C PRO A 195 5.06 2.69 2.19
N LEU A 196 5.52 1.69 2.97
CA LEU A 196 4.81 0.42 3.15
C LEU A 196 3.62 0.61 4.11
N ASP A 197 2.54 1.16 3.63
CA ASP A 197 1.31 1.34 4.41
C ASP A 197 0.28 0.27 4.03
N PRO A 198 -0.28 -0.49 5.00
CA PRO A 198 -1.23 -1.55 4.71
C PRO A 198 -2.48 -1.09 3.96
N ALA A 199 -3.00 0.11 4.23
CA ALA A 199 -4.17 0.64 3.53
C ALA A 199 -3.88 0.84 2.04
N ALA A 200 -2.71 1.40 1.72
CA ALA A 200 -2.24 1.57 0.34
C ALA A 200 -2.02 0.22 -0.34
N THR A 201 -1.31 -0.70 0.32
CA THR A 201 -1.00 -2.02 -0.25
C THR A 201 -2.25 -2.88 -0.44
N MET A 202 -3.19 -2.87 0.51
CA MET A 202 -4.47 -3.60 0.35
C MET A 202 -5.30 -3.03 -0.79
N THR A 203 -5.29 -1.70 -0.99
CA THR A 203 -5.96 -1.08 -2.14
C THR A 203 -5.26 -1.46 -3.46
N THR A 204 -3.94 -1.60 -3.46
CA THR A 204 -3.19 -2.14 -4.60
C THR A 204 -3.62 -3.58 -4.92
N LEU A 205 -3.71 -4.45 -3.91
CA LEU A 205 -4.21 -5.83 -4.07
C LEU A 205 -5.63 -5.88 -4.64
N GLY A 206 -6.53 -5.01 -4.14
CA GLY A 206 -7.92 -4.98 -4.57
C GLY A 206 -8.12 -4.38 -5.95
N THR A 207 -7.38 -3.34 -6.31
CA THR A 207 -7.57 -2.59 -7.56
C THR A 207 -6.73 -3.10 -8.73
N GLY A 208 -5.53 -3.61 -8.47
CA GLY A 208 -4.53 -3.88 -9.50
C GLY A 208 -3.80 -2.61 -9.99
N GLY A 209 -3.85 -1.54 -9.22
CA GLY A 209 -3.12 -0.30 -9.48
C GLY A 209 -2.27 0.10 -8.28
N LEU A 210 -1.29 0.97 -8.49
CA LEU A 210 -0.43 1.51 -7.45
C LEU A 210 -1.07 2.72 -6.74
N PRO A 211 -0.61 3.13 -5.56
CA PRO A 211 -1.17 4.28 -4.82
C PRO A 211 -1.25 5.57 -5.63
N SER A 212 -0.29 5.83 -6.51
CA SER A 212 -0.32 6.96 -7.45
C SER A 212 -1.52 6.92 -8.41
N GLN A 213 -2.10 5.75 -8.66
CA GLN A 213 -3.23 5.52 -9.55
C GLN A 213 -4.54 5.47 -8.78
N HIS A 214 -4.65 4.63 -7.73
CA HIS A 214 -5.90 4.47 -6.99
C HIS A 214 -6.16 5.57 -5.93
N GLY A 215 -5.16 6.38 -5.59
CA GLY A 215 -5.31 7.56 -4.73
C GLY A 215 -5.39 7.30 -3.22
N VAL A 216 -5.31 6.05 -2.77
CA VAL A 216 -5.20 5.70 -1.35
C VAL A 216 -3.72 5.51 -1.04
N THR A 217 -3.07 6.55 -0.53
CA THR A 217 -1.62 6.61 -0.35
C THR A 217 -1.14 6.20 1.04
N GLY A 218 -2.08 5.89 1.94
CA GLY A 218 -1.82 5.43 3.30
C GLY A 218 -3.08 5.42 4.15
N ALA A 219 -2.90 5.19 5.45
CA ALA A 219 -3.99 5.16 6.44
C ALA A 219 -4.74 6.50 6.53
N PHE A 220 -4.09 7.61 6.17
CA PHE A 220 -4.68 8.92 6.03
C PHE A 220 -4.45 9.46 4.62
N VAL A 221 -5.42 10.21 4.13
CA VAL A 221 -5.38 10.88 2.83
C VAL A 221 -5.97 12.28 2.94
N ARG A 222 -5.56 13.18 2.05
CA ARG A 222 -6.20 14.50 1.95
C ARG A 222 -7.43 14.38 1.05
N ASN A 223 -8.56 14.93 1.49
CA ASN A 223 -9.77 15.01 0.66
C ASN A 223 -9.76 16.24 -0.27
N ASP A 224 -10.78 16.37 -1.10
CA ASP A 224 -10.87 17.46 -2.09
C ASP A 224 -11.06 18.85 -1.45
N ASP A 225 -11.52 18.91 -0.20
CA ASP A 225 -11.60 20.13 0.61
C ASP A 225 -10.28 20.49 1.30
N GLY A 226 -9.23 19.69 1.09
CA GLY A 226 -7.90 19.88 1.69
C GLY A 226 -7.78 19.36 3.13
N VAL A 227 -8.80 18.68 3.65
CA VAL A 227 -8.81 18.12 5.00
C VAL A 227 -8.16 16.74 5.00
N VAL A 228 -7.31 16.48 6.01
CA VAL A 228 -6.72 15.15 6.23
C VAL A 228 -7.74 14.27 6.95
N THR A 229 -8.03 13.11 6.38
CA THR A 229 -9.05 12.19 6.87
C THR A 229 -8.54 10.74 6.81
N PRO A 230 -8.98 9.85 7.70
CA PRO A 230 -8.67 8.42 7.58
C PRO A 230 -9.17 7.86 6.25
N ALA A 231 -8.36 7.06 5.59
CA ALA A 231 -8.73 6.36 4.36
C ALA A 231 -10.01 5.52 4.59
N PHE A 232 -10.94 5.56 3.63
CA PHE A 232 -12.25 4.93 3.73
C PHE A 232 -13.13 5.43 4.91
N GLY A 233 -12.77 6.59 5.49
CA GLY A 233 -13.61 7.30 6.45
C GLY A 233 -14.84 7.94 5.78
N PRO A 234 -15.77 8.51 6.57
CA PRO A 234 -17.00 9.14 6.03
C PRO A 234 -16.70 10.30 5.07
N ASP A 235 -15.62 11.05 5.34
CA ASP A 235 -15.20 12.22 4.56
C ASP A 235 -14.03 11.92 3.62
N ALA A 236 -13.65 10.63 3.53
CA ALA A 236 -12.57 10.22 2.66
C ALA A 236 -13.01 10.31 1.19
N PRO A 237 -12.10 10.71 0.31
CA PRO A 237 -12.35 10.60 -1.11
C PRO A 237 -12.47 9.13 -1.51
N VAL A 238 -13.34 8.86 -2.47
CA VAL A 238 -13.44 7.53 -3.08
C VAL A 238 -12.12 7.20 -3.76
N HIS A 239 -11.69 5.95 -3.74
CA HIS A 239 -10.57 5.47 -4.54
C HIS A 239 -10.85 5.72 -6.04
N ILE A 240 -9.78 6.01 -6.80
CA ILE A 240 -9.94 6.55 -8.18
C ILE A 240 -10.27 5.45 -9.19
N ILE A 241 -9.88 4.21 -8.93
CA ILE A 241 -10.11 3.06 -9.80
C ILE A 241 -10.84 1.95 -9.04
N ALA A 242 -11.77 1.29 -9.69
CA ALA A 242 -12.55 0.20 -9.12
C ALA A 242 -11.66 -0.97 -8.65
N THR A 243 -12.06 -1.62 -7.56
CA THR A 243 -11.46 -2.90 -7.16
C THR A 243 -11.98 -4.05 -8.03
N LEU A 244 -11.37 -5.22 -7.87
CA LEU A 244 -11.87 -6.46 -8.49
C LEU A 244 -13.31 -6.77 -8.06
N ALA A 245 -13.61 -6.57 -6.78
CA ALA A 245 -14.93 -6.85 -6.25
C ALA A 245 -15.99 -5.85 -6.77
N ASP A 246 -15.63 -4.55 -6.91
CA ASP A 246 -16.51 -3.57 -7.56
C ASP A 246 -16.82 -3.98 -9.00
N ASP A 247 -15.80 -4.39 -9.77
CA ASP A 247 -15.96 -4.80 -11.18
C ASP A 247 -16.78 -6.12 -11.31
N LEU A 248 -16.60 -7.07 -10.38
CA LEU A 248 -17.39 -8.30 -10.34
C LEU A 248 -18.88 -8.02 -10.04
N GLU A 249 -19.15 -7.19 -9.03
CA GLU A 249 -20.53 -6.82 -8.67
C GLU A 249 -21.23 -6.05 -9.80
N GLU A 250 -20.52 -5.21 -10.53
CA GLU A 250 -21.04 -4.51 -11.71
C GLU A 250 -21.37 -5.48 -12.85
N ALA A 251 -20.47 -6.46 -13.09
CA ALA A 251 -20.67 -7.47 -14.13
C ALA A 251 -21.76 -8.49 -13.77
N GLU A 252 -21.86 -8.86 -12.51
CA GLU A 252 -22.81 -9.85 -11.97
C GLU A 252 -23.57 -9.27 -10.77
N PRO A 253 -24.65 -8.52 -10.98
CA PRO A 253 -25.46 -7.97 -9.89
C PRO A 253 -25.92 -9.05 -8.91
N ARG A 254 -25.85 -8.76 -7.62
CA ARG A 254 -26.08 -9.64 -6.48
C ARG A 254 -24.89 -10.56 -6.12
N THR A 255 -23.72 -10.37 -6.71
CA THR A 255 -22.45 -10.87 -6.14
C THR A 255 -22.34 -10.40 -4.69
N LEU A 256 -22.05 -11.33 -3.77
CA LEU A 256 -21.85 -10.96 -2.37
C LEU A 256 -20.42 -10.49 -2.19
N VAL A 257 -20.27 -9.26 -1.68
CA VAL A 257 -18.97 -8.66 -1.37
C VAL A 257 -18.86 -8.43 0.13
N GLY A 258 -17.86 -9.02 0.79
CA GLY A 258 -17.69 -8.93 2.22
C GLY A 258 -16.25 -8.67 2.65
N LEU A 259 -16.11 -8.04 3.81
CA LEU A 259 -14.84 -7.80 4.49
C LEU A 259 -14.88 -8.30 5.93
N VAL A 260 -13.85 -9.03 6.31
CA VAL A 260 -13.52 -9.32 7.71
C VAL A 260 -12.16 -8.70 8.00
N GLY A 261 -12.10 -7.72 8.90
CA GLY A 261 -10.89 -6.97 9.21
C GLY A 261 -10.88 -6.39 10.61
N SER A 262 -9.90 -5.55 10.91
CA SER A 262 -9.76 -4.86 12.19
C SER A 262 -10.00 -3.36 12.10
N GLU A 263 -9.83 -2.78 10.91
CA GLU A 263 -9.89 -1.35 10.67
C GLU A 263 -10.68 -1.01 9.40
N ARG A 264 -11.17 0.22 9.31
CA ARG A 264 -11.89 0.69 8.11
C ARG A 264 -11.00 0.71 6.87
N SER A 265 -9.73 1.00 7.04
CA SER A 265 -8.74 1.02 5.97
C SER A 265 -8.53 -0.35 5.30
N ASP A 266 -8.90 -1.45 5.97
CA ASP A 266 -8.86 -2.79 5.40
C ASP A 266 -9.81 -2.93 4.19
N ARG A 267 -10.77 -2.01 4.07
CA ARG A 267 -11.71 -1.94 2.94
C ARG A 267 -11.04 -1.77 1.58
N GLY A 268 -9.80 -1.27 1.54
CA GLY A 268 -9.03 -1.20 0.31
C GLY A 268 -8.93 -2.52 -0.46
N LEU A 269 -9.01 -3.65 0.26
CA LEU A 269 -8.92 -4.99 -0.34
C LEU A 269 -10.12 -5.34 -1.25
N ILE A 270 -11.30 -4.75 -0.95
CA ILE A 270 -12.55 -5.08 -1.66
C ILE A 270 -13.32 -3.85 -2.18
N GLY A 271 -12.92 -2.63 -1.83
CA GLY A 271 -13.59 -1.40 -2.25
C GLY A 271 -15.02 -1.28 -1.75
N GLY A 272 -15.93 -1.26 -2.68
CA GLY A 272 -17.39 -1.18 -2.49
C GLY A 272 -17.97 0.20 -2.72
N GLY A 273 -18.98 0.27 -3.59
CA GLY A 273 -19.71 1.48 -3.91
C GLY A 273 -18.97 2.40 -4.91
N TRP A 274 -18.10 1.84 -5.75
CA TRP A 274 -17.44 2.60 -6.81
C TRP A 274 -18.39 2.90 -7.98
N TYR A 275 -19.23 1.93 -8.34
CA TYR A 275 -20.32 2.10 -9.32
C TYR A 275 -21.60 2.52 -8.63
N GLU A 276 -22.42 3.31 -9.32
CA GLU A 276 -23.72 3.76 -8.82
C GLU A 276 -24.69 2.58 -8.72
N GLY A 277 -25.33 2.44 -7.58
CA GLY A 277 -26.34 1.39 -7.35
C GLY A 277 -25.82 0.05 -6.84
N GLN A 278 -24.53 -0.06 -6.54
CA GLN A 278 -23.97 -1.24 -5.87
C GLN A 278 -24.57 -1.41 -4.46
N GLU A 279 -24.73 -2.67 -4.06
CA GLU A 279 -25.18 -3.01 -2.72
C GLU A 279 -24.11 -2.65 -1.66
N PRO A 280 -24.53 -2.35 -0.43
CA PRO A 280 -23.57 -2.08 0.64
C PRO A 280 -22.71 -3.31 0.95
N VAL A 281 -21.40 -3.13 0.98
CA VAL A 281 -20.45 -4.19 1.37
C VAL A 281 -20.72 -4.64 2.81
N ASP A 282 -20.75 -5.96 3.03
CA ASP A 282 -20.85 -6.56 4.36
C ASP A 282 -19.52 -6.48 5.12
N VAL A 283 -19.38 -5.50 6.01
CA VAL A 283 -18.14 -5.23 6.74
C VAL A 283 -18.24 -5.68 8.18
N VAL A 284 -17.30 -6.55 8.62
CA VAL A 284 -17.09 -6.92 10.02
C VAL A 284 -15.71 -6.50 10.47
N LEU A 285 -15.68 -5.59 11.42
CA LEU A 285 -14.45 -5.14 12.06
C LEU A 285 -14.39 -5.69 13.48
N GLY A 286 -13.26 -6.29 13.86
CA GLY A 286 -13.11 -6.88 15.19
C GLY A 286 -11.70 -7.36 15.48
N ASP A 287 -11.59 -8.13 16.56
CA ASP A 287 -10.33 -8.77 16.94
C ASP A 287 -9.89 -9.79 15.88
N PRO A 288 -8.62 -9.81 15.47
CA PRO A 288 -8.09 -10.78 14.53
C PRO A 288 -8.32 -12.25 14.94
N ASP A 289 -8.34 -12.57 16.23
CA ASP A 289 -8.67 -13.91 16.73
C ASP A 289 -10.10 -14.34 16.39
N ALA A 290 -11.01 -13.41 16.21
CA ALA A 290 -12.40 -13.66 15.84
C ALA A 290 -12.62 -13.78 14.32
N ALA A 291 -11.63 -13.40 13.51
CA ALA A 291 -11.77 -13.39 12.05
C ALA A 291 -12.19 -14.74 11.44
N PRO A 292 -11.63 -15.90 11.85
CA PRO A 292 -12.08 -17.18 11.31
C PRO A 292 -13.56 -17.47 11.57
N LEU A 293 -14.09 -17.12 12.74
CA LEU A 293 -15.51 -17.28 13.06
C LEU A 293 -16.39 -16.33 12.25
N ALA A 294 -15.93 -15.10 12.03
CA ALA A 294 -16.63 -14.14 11.21
C ALA A 294 -16.74 -14.62 9.75
N VAL A 295 -15.66 -15.21 9.19
CA VAL A 295 -15.67 -15.85 7.87
C VAL A 295 -16.64 -17.04 7.84
N GLU A 296 -16.57 -17.96 8.80
CA GLU A 296 -17.50 -19.10 8.88
C GLU A 296 -18.98 -18.63 8.89
N THR A 297 -19.25 -17.50 9.54
CA THR A 297 -20.60 -16.91 9.57
C THR A 297 -21.04 -16.40 8.20
N ARG A 298 -20.15 -15.80 7.40
CA ARG A 298 -20.44 -15.35 6.02
C ARG A 298 -20.68 -16.53 5.10
N LEU A 299 -19.85 -17.54 5.18
CA LEU A 299 -20.03 -18.78 4.43
C LEU A 299 -21.39 -19.42 4.73
N ALA A 300 -21.79 -19.45 6.00
CA ALA A 300 -23.12 -19.92 6.42
C ALA A 300 -24.27 -19.02 5.94
N ALA A 301 -23.99 -17.74 5.66
CA ALA A 301 -24.96 -16.79 5.10
C ALA A 301 -25.09 -16.86 3.57
N GLY A 302 -24.31 -17.71 2.89
CA GLY A 302 -24.49 -17.98 1.48
C GLY A 302 -23.34 -17.58 0.57
N TYR A 303 -22.23 -17.07 1.09
CA TYR A 303 -21.04 -16.79 0.27
C TYR A 303 -20.54 -18.06 -0.41
N GLY A 304 -20.42 -18.05 -1.74
CA GLY A 304 -20.02 -19.15 -2.57
C GLY A 304 -21.07 -20.30 -2.70
N ALA A 305 -22.34 -20.00 -2.40
CA ALA A 305 -23.39 -21.02 -2.40
C ALA A 305 -24.19 -21.14 -3.72
N ASP A 306 -23.98 -20.20 -4.64
CA ASP A 306 -24.67 -20.19 -5.94
C ASP A 306 -23.66 -20.17 -7.12
N ASP A 307 -24.15 -19.92 -8.33
CA ASP A 307 -23.36 -19.94 -9.58
C ASP A 307 -22.61 -18.63 -9.88
N ARG A 308 -22.66 -17.67 -8.95
CA ARG A 308 -21.93 -16.40 -9.05
C ARG A 308 -20.62 -16.46 -8.28
N THR A 309 -19.66 -15.64 -8.71
CA THR A 309 -18.41 -15.48 -7.98
C THR A 309 -18.57 -14.42 -6.89
N ASP A 310 -18.64 -14.86 -5.65
CA ASP A 310 -18.61 -13.96 -4.49
C ASP A 310 -17.18 -13.58 -4.09
N VAL A 311 -17.01 -12.46 -3.40
CA VAL A 311 -15.70 -11.97 -2.94
C VAL A 311 -15.69 -11.75 -1.44
N LEU A 312 -14.74 -12.38 -0.75
CA LEU A 312 -14.51 -12.19 0.67
C LEU A 312 -13.08 -11.73 0.93
N GLY A 313 -12.92 -10.45 1.29
CA GLY A 313 -11.67 -9.90 1.79
C GLY A 313 -11.46 -10.24 3.26
N VAL A 314 -10.26 -10.64 3.64
CA VAL A 314 -9.90 -10.92 5.04
C VAL A 314 -8.55 -10.27 5.35
N ALA A 315 -8.54 -9.29 6.24
CA ALA A 315 -7.33 -8.62 6.70
C ALA A 315 -6.96 -9.12 8.10
N LEU A 316 -5.81 -9.77 8.19
CA LEU A 316 -5.31 -10.38 9.42
C LEU A 316 -4.05 -9.66 9.91
N GLN A 317 -3.98 -9.40 11.22
CA GLN A 317 -2.80 -8.86 11.86
C GLN A 317 -2.40 -9.75 13.03
N GLY A 318 -1.13 -10.16 13.09
CA GLY A 318 -0.67 -11.05 14.15
C GLY A 318 0.74 -11.58 13.95
N ARG A 319 1.14 -12.54 14.80
CA ARG A 319 2.41 -13.26 14.63
C ARG A 319 2.27 -14.30 13.51
N VAL A 320 3.36 -14.67 12.86
CA VAL A 320 3.41 -15.65 11.76
C VAL A 320 2.58 -16.89 12.05
N GLY A 321 2.84 -17.60 13.16
CA GLY A 321 2.12 -18.82 13.49
C GLY A 321 0.62 -18.62 13.84
N SER A 322 0.20 -17.41 14.20
CA SER A 322 -1.23 -17.09 14.36
C SER A 322 -1.88 -16.86 13.01
N LEU A 323 -1.22 -16.09 12.13
CA LEU A 323 -1.69 -15.83 10.77
C LEU A 323 -1.85 -17.13 9.98
N ASP A 324 -0.86 -18.02 10.04
CA ASP A 324 -0.91 -19.34 9.39
C ASP A 324 -2.09 -20.18 9.89
N ARG A 325 -2.28 -20.25 11.20
CA ARG A 325 -3.36 -21.01 11.83
C ARG A 325 -4.75 -20.45 11.50
N TRP A 326 -4.92 -19.11 11.50
CA TRP A 326 -6.18 -18.48 11.11
C TRP A 326 -6.46 -18.66 9.63
N THR A 327 -5.47 -18.47 8.77
CA THR A 327 -5.59 -18.70 7.33
C THR A 327 -5.98 -20.14 7.03
N ARG A 328 -5.34 -21.12 7.69
CA ARG A 328 -5.73 -22.53 7.58
C ARG A 328 -7.20 -22.77 7.92
N ARG A 329 -7.69 -22.18 9.03
CA ARG A 329 -9.08 -22.33 9.44
C ARG A 329 -10.05 -21.70 8.42
N ILE A 330 -9.74 -20.50 7.94
CA ILE A 330 -10.51 -19.76 6.94
C ILE A 330 -10.60 -20.57 5.63
N VAL A 331 -9.45 -20.95 5.08
CA VAL A 331 -9.40 -21.70 3.81
C VAL A 331 -10.08 -23.05 3.92
N THR A 332 -9.89 -23.75 5.05
CA THR A 332 -10.58 -25.04 5.27
C THR A 332 -12.10 -24.86 5.33
N ALA A 333 -12.60 -23.81 5.96
CA ALA A 333 -14.03 -23.52 6.02
C ALA A 333 -14.57 -23.13 4.65
N ALA A 334 -13.86 -22.29 3.89
CA ALA A 334 -14.24 -21.89 2.54
C ALA A 334 -14.30 -23.10 1.59
N ARG A 335 -13.27 -23.92 1.55
CA ARG A 335 -13.24 -25.17 0.74
C ARG A 335 -14.39 -26.12 1.07
N ARG A 336 -14.75 -26.22 2.35
CA ARG A 336 -15.88 -27.07 2.77
C ARG A 336 -17.22 -26.48 2.35
N ALA A 337 -17.40 -25.17 2.44
CA ALA A 337 -18.65 -24.51 2.09
C ALA A 337 -18.94 -24.52 0.60
N THR A 338 -17.89 -24.55 -0.24
CA THR A 338 -17.98 -24.49 -1.71
C THR A 338 -17.64 -25.82 -2.39
N ASP A 339 -17.52 -26.93 -1.64
CA ASP A 339 -17.04 -28.22 -2.17
C ASP A 339 -15.70 -28.11 -2.93
N GLY A 340 -14.84 -27.17 -2.52
CA GLY A 340 -13.55 -26.90 -3.13
C GLY A 340 -13.55 -25.84 -4.24
N ASP A 341 -14.70 -25.30 -4.60
CA ASP A 341 -14.85 -24.30 -5.66
C ASP A 341 -14.55 -22.89 -5.14
N VAL A 342 -13.33 -22.69 -4.64
CA VAL A 342 -12.82 -21.43 -4.10
C VAL A 342 -11.42 -21.14 -4.54
N VAL A 343 -11.19 -19.92 -5.04
CA VAL A 343 -9.87 -19.36 -5.26
C VAL A 343 -9.44 -18.61 -4.02
N VAL A 344 -8.27 -18.93 -3.53
CA VAL A 344 -7.64 -18.30 -2.36
C VAL A 344 -6.40 -17.55 -2.80
N VAL A 345 -6.29 -16.30 -2.39
CA VAL A 345 -5.07 -15.51 -2.48
C VAL A 345 -4.60 -15.16 -1.08
N VAL A 346 -3.33 -15.38 -0.77
CA VAL A 346 -2.71 -14.92 0.47
C VAL A 346 -1.55 -14.00 0.10
N ALA A 347 -1.54 -12.78 0.62
CA ALA A 347 -0.47 -11.82 0.36
C ALA A 347 -0.05 -11.11 1.65
N GLY A 348 1.26 -10.91 1.83
CA GLY A 348 1.79 -9.98 2.81
C GLY A 348 1.64 -8.53 2.34
N THR A 349 1.60 -7.57 3.25
CA THR A 349 1.47 -6.15 2.89
C THR A 349 2.69 -5.30 3.24
N GLY A 350 3.75 -5.89 3.72
CA GLY A 350 4.95 -5.18 4.14
C GLY A 350 5.74 -5.98 5.14
N THR A 351 6.73 -5.39 5.75
CA THR A 351 7.64 -6.04 6.70
C THR A 351 7.63 -5.36 8.07
N TRP A 352 8.17 -6.05 9.06
CA TRP A 352 8.47 -5.50 10.37
C TRP A 352 9.97 -5.29 10.48
N GLU A 353 10.42 -4.08 10.66
CA GLU A 353 11.83 -3.83 10.88
C GLU A 353 12.21 -3.96 12.36
N ARG A 354 13.38 -4.53 12.61
CA ARG A 354 14.04 -4.45 13.91
C ARG A 354 14.83 -3.15 13.96
N SER A 355 14.23 -2.14 14.55
CA SER A 355 14.95 -0.90 14.80
C SER A 355 16.05 -1.08 15.84
N ARG A 356 17.24 -0.55 15.54
CA ARG A 356 18.28 -0.32 16.54
C ARG A 356 18.03 0.98 17.31
N LEU A 357 17.28 1.89 16.73
CA LEU A 357 16.94 3.19 17.29
C LEU A 357 15.46 3.49 17.00
N ALA A 358 14.60 3.38 18.00
CA ALA A 358 13.23 3.85 17.92
C ALA A 358 13.20 5.33 18.35
N VAL A 359 12.72 6.18 17.47
CA VAL A 359 12.47 7.60 17.74
C VAL A 359 10.96 7.81 17.78
N PRO A 360 10.39 8.37 18.86
CA PRO A 360 9.00 8.77 18.84
C PRO A 360 8.74 9.73 17.67
N ALA A 361 7.72 9.45 16.86
CA ALA A 361 7.35 10.34 15.76
C ALA A 361 6.94 11.72 16.29
N SER A 362 6.35 11.77 17.50
CA SER A 362 6.05 12.98 18.25
C SER A 362 7.28 13.87 18.50
N ASP A 363 8.49 13.31 18.65
CA ASP A 363 9.70 14.10 18.84
C ASP A 363 10.05 14.88 17.57
N ALA A 364 9.99 14.21 16.39
CA ALA A 364 10.20 14.88 15.10
C ALA A 364 9.11 15.93 14.81
N VAL A 365 7.85 15.63 15.17
CA VAL A 365 6.75 16.59 15.08
C VAL A 365 7.01 17.80 16.00
N ALA A 366 7.43 17.58 17.25
CA ALA A 366 7.72 18.65 18.19
C ALA A 366 8.84 19.58 17.69
N GLU A 367 9.91 19.03 17.10
CA GLU A 367 10.97 19.82 16.47
C GLU A 367 10.45 20.69 15.33
N VAL A 368 9.53 20.15 14.51
CA VAL A 368 8.89 20.91 13.43
C VAL A 368 8.00 22.01 13.98
N GLU A 369 7.19 21.73 15.01
CA GLU A 369 6.31 22.73 15.64
C GLU A 369 7.11 23.85 16.32
N ASP A 370 8.24 23.52 16.96
CA ASP A 370 9.14 24.50 17.58
C ASP A 370 9.85 25.37 16.53
N ALA A 371 10.11 24.85 15.35
CA ALA A 371 10.75 25.60 14.27
C ALA A 371 9.80 26.56 13.54
N VAL A 372 8.47 26.33 13.64
CA VAL A 372 7.46 27.17 13.00
C VAL A 372 6.90 28.18 14.01
N PRO A 373 7.13 29.51 13.83
CA PRO A 373 6.63 30.50 14.75
C PRO A 373 5.09 30.56 14.74
N GLY A 374 4.48 30.93 15.89
CA GLY A 374 3.06 31.31 15.93
C GLY A 374 2.15 30.50 16.87
N GLY A 375 2.62 29.41 17.46
CA GLY A 375 1.93 28.67 18.53
C GLY A 375 0.66 27.91 18.13
N ARG A 376 0.37 27.79 16.83
CA ARG A 376 -0.64 26.89 16.30
C ARG A 376 0.06 25.70 15.64
N PRO A 377 -0.42 24.47 15.87
CA PRO A 377 0.16 23.29 15.23
C PRO A 377 0.15 23.41 13.70
N VAL A 378 1.29 23.15 13.08
CA VAL A 378 1.46 23.13 11.62
C VAL A 378 1.30 21.72 11.05
N VAL A 379 1.53 20.70 11.87
CA VAL A 379 1.36 19.31 11.47
C VAL A 379 -0.10 18.89 11.70
N ALA A 380 -0.81 18.61 10.63
CA ALA A 380 -2.20 18.16 10.67
C ALA A 380 -2.31 16.66 10.96
N ALA A 381 -1.39 15.86 10.43
CA ALA A 381 -1.26 14.44 10.72
C ALA A 381 0.15 13.95 10.35
N GLU A 382 0.61 12.96 11.10
CA GLU A 382 1.81 12.18 10.77
C GLU A 382 1.38 10.81 10.21
N VAL A 383 2.16 10.32 9.26
CA VAL A 383 1.96 9.01 8.65
C VAL A 383 3.31 8.36 8.37
N ALA A 384 3.32 7.09 8.03
CA ALA A 384 4.53 6.42 7.60
C ALA A 384 5.23 7.22 6.49
N GLY A 385 6.45 7.65 6.74
CA GLY A 385 7.29 8.38 5.79
C GLY A 385 6.86 9.80 5.45
N GLY A 386 5.93 10.44 6.18
CA GLY A 386 5.55 11.80 5.84
C GLY A 386 4.67 12.56 6.82
N LEU A 387 4.57 13.86 6.59
CA LEU A 387 3.75 14.79 7.37
C LEU A 387 2.73 15.49 6.46
N PHE A 388 1.48 15.50 6.90
CA PHE A 388 0.46 16.40 6.36
C PHE A 388 0.55 17.72 7.10
N LEU A 389 0.57 18.83 6.37
CA LEU A 389 0.67 20.15 6.94
C LEU A 389 -0.67 20.90 6.86
N ASP A 390 -0.97 21.70 7.88
CA ASP A 390 -2.10 22.64 7.85
C ASP A 390 -1.73 23.83 6.96
N GLN A 391 -2.23 23.84 5.74
CA GLN A 391 -1.95 24.86 4.74
C GLN A 391 -2.47 26.26 5.16
N ALA A 392 -3.52 26.31 5.98
CA ALA A 392 -4.03 27.58 6.49
C ALA A 392 -3.05 28.18 7.52
N VAL A 393 -2.49 27.35 8.39
CA VAL A 393 -1.47 27.76 9.36
C VAL A 393 -0.19 28.23 8.67
N LEU A 394 0.30 27.49 7.68
CA LEU A 394 1.45 27.88 6.88
C LEU A 394 1.25 29.26 6.22
N THR A 395 0.07 29.46 5.64
CA THR A 395 -0.29 30.72 4.97
C THR A 395 -0.36 31.89 5.97
N GLU A 396 -1.05 31.68 7.09
CA GLU A 396 -1.21 32.69 8.15
C GLU A 396 0.14 33.12 8.72
N GLN A 397 1.04 32.17 8.93
CA GLN A 397 2.36 32.42 9.51
C GLN A 397 3.40 32.83 8.46
N THR A 398 3.05 32.87 7.19
CA THR A 398 3.96 33.19 6.07
C THR A 398 5.18 32.26 6.04
N VAL A 399 4.97 30.98 6.35
CA VAL A 399 5.98 29.91 6.35
C VAL A 399 5.73 28.97 5.18
N THR A 400 6.78 28.39 4.63
CA THR A 400 6.70 27.40 3.56
C THR A 400 7.05 26.01 4.11
N GLY A 401 6.56 24.95 3.46
CA GLY A 401 6.94 23.58 3.76
C GLY A 401 8.45 23.32 3.73
N GLN A 402 9.24 24.24 3.14
CA GLN A 402 10.70 24.14 3.15
C GLN A 402 11.30 24.26 4.57
N VAL A 403 10.69 25.04 5.44
CA VAL A 403 11.13 25.14 6.84
C VAL A 403 11.00 23.79 7.54
N VAL A 404 9.91 23.05 7.25
CA VAL A 404 9.69 21.70 7.78
C VAL A 404 10.76 20.73 7.23
N VAL A 405 11.00 20.75 5.93
CA VAL A 405 12.06 19.95 5.29
C VAL A 405 13.43 20.24 5.91
N ASP A 406 13.79 21.53 6.02
CA ASP A 406 15.08 21.93 6.57
C ASP A 406 15.23 21.55 8.06
N THR A 407 14.13 21.50 8.81
CA THR A 407 14.12 21.03 10.19
C THR A 407 14.38 19.54 10.25
N LEU A 408 13.62 18.73 9.51
CA LEU A 408 13.81 17.28 9.47
C LEU A 408 15.24 16.90 9.05
N LEU A 409 15.80 17.56 8.05
CA LEU A 409 17.19 17.31 7.62
C LEU A 409 18.26 17.68 8.67
N ARG A 410 17.92 18.48 9.67
CA ARG A 410 18.80 18.84 10.79
C ARG A 410 18.54 18.02 12.04
N SER A 411 17.43 17.27 12.08
CA SER A 411 17.10 16.44 13.22
C SER A 411 18.17 15.37 13.44
N GLU A 412 18.63 15.26 14.69
CA GLU A 412 19.71 14.37 15.09
C GLU A 412 19.20 13.35 16.12
N THR A 413 19.77 12.17 16.04
CA THR A 413 19.59 11.13 17.07
C THR A 413 20.27 11.58 18.37
N PRO A 414 19.97 10.96 19.52
CA PRO A 414 20.69 11.21 20.77
C PRO A 414 22.20 11.03 20.67
N ASP A 415 22.68 10.24 19.71
CA ASP A 415 24.10 10.02 19.45
C ASP A 415 24.72 11.04 18.48
N GLY A 416 23.93 12.03 18.01
CA GLY A 416 24.38 13.11 17.12
C GLY A 416 24.48 12.73 15.65
N GLU A 417 23.83 11.66 15.23
CA GLU A 417 23.70 11.32 13.82
C GLU A 417 22.39 11.88 13.23
N THR A 418 22.40 12.29 11.96
CA THR A 418 21.19 12.76 11.29
C THR A 418 20.14 11.64 11.21
N MET A 419 18.89 11.96 11.55
CA MET A 419 17.78 11.00 11.56
C MET A 419 17.33 10.59 10.15
N PHE A 420 17.41 11.52 9.20
CA PHE A 420 16.94 11.34 7.84
C PHE A 420 18.08 11.40 6.83
N VAL A 421 18.02 10.53 5.83
CA VAL A 421 18.95 10.58 4.67
C VAL A 421 18.48 11.60 3.65
N ASP A 422 17.17 11.83 3.57
CA ASP A 422 16.56 12.85 2.72
C ASP A 422 15.20 13.27 3.29
N ALA A 423 14.80 14.51 3.02
CA ALA A 423 13.46 15.02 3.23
C ALA A 423 13.13 16.03 2.13
N PHE A 424 11.89 16.01 1.65
CA PHE A 424 11.48 16.85 0.53
C PHE A 424 9.98 17.13 0.55
N GLN A 425 9.58 18.21 -0.07
CA GLN A 425 8.17 18.49 -0.28
C GLN A 425 7.60 17.52 -1.30
N GLY A 426 6.37 17.03 -1.08
CA GLY A 426 5.72 16.02 -1.92
C GLY A 426 5.67 16.40 -3.40
N PHE A 427 5.53 17.69 -3.72
CA PHE A 427 5.55 18.12 -5.13
C PHE A 427 6.85 17.77 -5.87
N ALA A 428 7.97 17.57 -5.15
CA ALA A 428 9.23 17.15 -5.78
C ALA A 428 9.10 15.78 -6.47
N VAL A 429 8.25 14.91 -5.93
CA VAL A 429 7.97 13.59 -6.50
C VAL A 429 7.35 13.71 -7.89
N SER A 430 6.51 14.70 -8.13
CA SER A 430 5.89 14.95 -9.44
C SER A 430 6.92 15.24 -10.54
N PHE A 431 8.15 15.58 -10.16
CA PHE A 431 9.27 15.81 -11.06
C PHE A 431 10.22 14.62 -11.20
N ALA A 432 9.89 13.45 -10.64
CA ALA A 432 10.73 12.23 -10.65
C ALA A 432 11.31 11.89 -12.03
N ARG A 433 10.53 12.10 -13.08
CA ARG A 433 10.93 11.86 -14.48
C ARG A 433 12.10 12.74 -14.97
N TYR A 434 12.42 13.82 -14.25
CA TYR A 434 13.49 14.74 -14.62
C TYR A 434 14.79 14.50 -13.85
N CYS A 435 14.76 13.57 -12.91
CA CYS A 435 15.97 13.11 -12.23
C CYS A 435 16.85 12.26 -13.16
#